data_094c6b4933793726474dea722e8d2cfe
#
_entry.id   094c6b4933793726474dea722e8d2cfe
#
_cell.length_a   1.000
_cell.length_b   1.000
_cell.length_c   1.000
_cell.angle_alpha   90.00
_cell.angle_beta   90.00
_cell.angle_gamma   90.00
#
_symmetry.space_group_name_H-M   'P 1'
#
loop_
_entity.id
_entity.type
_entity.pdbx_description
1 polymer ?
#
loop_
_entity_poly.entity_id
_entity_poly.type
_entity_poly.pdbx_seq_one_letter_code
_entity_poly.pdbx_strand_id
1 'polypeptide(L)'
;MELETMRPNPVWDADSYEDAVDTFEAIADDIVVKVWGGDWCKDCRSQLPDFGAALDAAGVDNVEHYPVEKEDDGSKTGPKVDEYGIELIPTVVVENADTGEELARFVEEEDAPIAVYLAEQLETRTV
;
A
#
# COMPACT_ATOMS: atom_id res chain seq x y z
N MET A 1 5.98 2.21 14.07
CA MET A 1 7.27 1.82 13.49
C MET A 1 7.15 1.82 11.97
N GLU A 2 8.05 2.50 11.29
CA GLU A 2 7.97 2.62 9.84
C GLU A 2 8.71 1.50 9.13
N LEU A 3 8.16 1.06 8.00
CA LEU A 3 8.84 0.13 7.11
C LEU A 3 9.84 0.91 6.26
N GLU A 4 11.09 0.49 6.27
CA GLU A 4 12.12 1.13 5.44
C GLU A 4 11.81 0.96 3.96
N THR A 5 11.17 -0.15 3.60
CA THR A 5 10.75 -0.42 2.23
C THR A 5 9.74 0.61 1.71
N MET A 6 9.04 1.32 2.60
CA MET A 6 8.09 2.36 2.19
C MET A 6 8.75 3.72 1.94
N ARG A 7 10.06 3.85 2.11
CA ARG A 7 10.75 5.10 1.78
C ARG A 7 10.65 5.33 0.27
N PRO A 8 10.26 6.53 -0.15
CA PRO A 8 10.08 6.80 -1.58
C PRO A 8 11.34 6.52 -2.40
N ASN A 9 11.16 5.81 -3.51
CA ASN A 9 12.24 5.55 -4.45
C ASN A 9 12.58 6.87 -5.17
N PRO A 10 13.80 7.41 -5.01
CA PRO A 10 14.13 8.73 -5.56
C PRO A 10 14.22 8.78 -7.09
N VAL A 11 14.28 7.62 -7.74
CA VAL A 11 14.35 7.56 -9.21
C VAL A 11 13.00 7.18 -9.84
N TRP A 12 11.96 7.05 -9.03
CA TRP A 12 10.62 6.74 -9.54
C TRP A 12 10.07 7.93 -10.34
N ASP A 13 9.49 7.64 -11.49
CA ASP A 13 9.01 8.66 -12.42
C ASP A 13 7.49 8.87 -12.29
N ALA A 14 7.10 9.93 -11.58
CA ALA A 14 5.70 10.27 -11.36
C ALA A 14 4.96 10.55 -12.68
N ASP A 15 5.66 11.09 -13.68
CA ASP A 15 5.04 11.42 -14.95
C ASP A 15 4.56 10.18 -15.71
N SER A 16 5.23 9.05 -15.51
CA SER A 16 4.84 7.78 -16.13
C SER A 16 3.59 7.18 -15.47
N TYR A 17 3.22 7.65 -14.27
CA TYR A 17 2.10 7.12 -13.50
C TYR A 17 1.13 8.23 -13.10
N GLU A 18 1.01 9.24 -13.92
CA GLU A 18 0.21 10.43 -13.64
C GLU A 18 -1.24 10.10 -13.28
N ASP A 19 -1.86 9.16 -14.00
CA ASP A 19 -3.26 8.79 -13.72
C ASP A 19 -3.43 8.22 -12.33
N ALA A 20 -2.50 7.36 -11.88
CA ALA A 20 -2.55 6.77 -10.55
C ALA A 20 -2.32 7.84 -9.48
N VAL A 21 -1.35 8.73 -9.69
CA VAL A 21 -1.06 9.82 -8.77
C VAL A 21 -2.28 10.75 -8.65
N ASP A 22 -2.90 11.10 -9.76
CA ASP A 22 -4.07 11.98 -9.77
C ASP A 22 -5.25 11.36 -9.01
N THR A 23 -5.45 10.05 -9.15
CA THR A 23 -6.51 9.34 -8.43
C THR A 23 -6.31 9.41 -6.92
N PHE A 24 -5.09 9.15 -6.45
CA PHE A 24 -4.78 9.23 -5.03
C PHE A 24 -4.82 10.67 -4.52
N GLU A 25 -4.33 11.62 -5.30
CA GLU A 25 -4.33 13.03 -4.92
C GLU A 25 -5.76 13.54 -4.68
N ALA A 26 -6.70 13.12 -5.53
CA ALA A 26 -8.09 13.56 -5.44
C ALA A 26 -8.76 13.11 -4.14
N ILE A 27 -8.31 12.01 -3.53
CA ILE A 27 -8.94 11.46 -2.34
C ILE A 27 -7.98 11.37 -1.14
N ALA A 28 -6.81 12.02 -1.25
CA ALA A 28 -5.75 11.91 -0.24
C ALA A 28 -6.22 12.19 1.20
N ASP A 29 -7.12 13.14 1.38
CA ASP A 29 -7.62 13.53 2.70
C ASP A 29 -8.75 12.62 3.21
N ASP A 30 -9.30 11.79 2.34
CA ASP A 30 -10.46 10.96 2.65
C ASP A 30 -10.13 9.50 2.95
N ILE A 31 -8.87 9.11 2.81
CA ILE A 31 -8.45 7.72 2.95
C ILE A 31 -7.36 7.50 3.97
N VAL A 32 -7.27 6.25 4.44
CA VAL A 32 -6.15 5.74 5.21
C VAL A 32 -5.56 4.60 4.40
N VAL A 33 -4.25 4.64 4.20
CA VAL A 33 -3.53 3.56 3.51
C VAL A 33 -2.82 2.72 4.56
N LYS A 34 -3.13 1.42 4.61
CA LYS A 34 -2.54 0.49 5.57
C LYS A 34 -1.65 -0.49 4.83
N VAL A 35 -0.40 -0.61 5.26
CA VAL A 35 0.61 -1.42 4.57
C VAL A 35 1.15 -2.49 5.50
N TRP A 36 0.98 -3.74 5.10
CA TRP A 36 1.61 -4.88 5.77
C TRP A 36 2.78 -5.35 4.94
N GLY A 37 3.96 -5.38 5.53
CA GLY A 37 5.15 -5.77 4.81
C GLY A 37 6.30 -6.06 5.75
N GLY A 38 7.43 -6.49 5.20
CA GLY A 38 8.62 -6.75 5.98
C GLY A 38 9.86 -6.33 5.20
N ASP A 39 10.81 -5.71 5.89
CA ASP A 39 12.05 -5.26 5.25
C ASP A 39 12.92 -6.45 4.82
N TRP A 40 12.64 -7.64 5.36
CA TRP A 40 13.27 -8.90 4.96
C TRP A 40 12.65 -9.52 3.71
N CYS A 41 11.49 -9.06 3.29
CA CYS A 41 10.70 -9.65 2.21
C CYS A 41 11.16 -9.09 0.85
N LYS A 42 11.53 -10.00 -0.06
CA LYS A 42 12.02 -9.61 -1.39
C LYS A 42 10.97 -8.83 -2.18
N ASP A 43 9.72 -9.28 -2.17
CA ASP A 43 8.65 -8.62 -2.92
C ASP A 43 8.34 -7.23 -2.34
N CYS A 44 8.41 -7.09 -1.01
CA CYS A 44 8.23 -5.80 -0.37
C CYS A 44 9.32 -4.83 -0.81
N ARG A 45 10.57 -5.29 -0.82
CA ARG A 45 11.71 -4.45 -1.22
C ARG A 45 11.65 -4.04 -2.68
N SER A 46 11.02 -4.83 -3.54
CA SER A 46 10.93 -4.49 -4.96
C SER A 46 9.72 -3.60 -5.27
N GLN A 47 8.64 -3.68 -4.50
CA GLN A 47 7.39 -2.98 -4.81
C GLN A 47 7.08 -1.77 -3.94
N LEU A 48 7.37 -1.84 -2.65
CA LEU A 48 6.97 -0.78 -1.72
C LEU A 48 7.67 0.57 -1.93
N PRO A 49 8.96 0.62 -2.31
CA PRO A 49 9.59 1.93 -2.56
C PRO A 49 8.89 2.74 -3.65
N ASP A 50 8.45 2.08 -4.71
CA ASP A 50 7.73 2.76 -5.79
C ASP A 50 6.34 3.20 -5.33
N PHE A 51 5.68 2.37 -4.52
CA PHE A 51 4.39 2.73 -3.95
C PHE A 51 4.53 3.92 -2.99
N GLY A 52 5.57 3.91 -2.15
CA GLY A 52 5.85 5.03 -1.26
C GLY A 52 6.07 6.33 -2.03
N ALA A 53 6.78 6.24 -3.17
CA ALA A 53 7.01 7.41 -4.03
C ALA A 53 5.70 7.92 -4.62
N ALA A 54 4.80 7.01 -5.02
CA ALA A 54 3.50 7.39 -5.56
C ALA A 54 2.65 8.12 -4.54
N LEU A 55 2.62 7.63 -3.30
CA LEU A 55 1.88 8.27 -2.21
C LEU A 55 2.45 9.65 -1.89
N ASP A 56 3.78 9.76 -1.88
CA ASP A 56 4.45 11.04 -1.63
C ASP A 56 4.10 12.06 -2.73
N ALA A 57 4.15 11.63 -3.99
CA ALA A 57 3.80 12.49 -5.12
C ALA A 57 2.34 12.95 -5.08
N ALA A 58 1.45 12.09 -4.58
CA ALA A 58 0.03 12.39 -4.48
C ALA A 58 -0.35 13.18 -3.22
N GLY A 59 0.60 13.37 -2.30
CA GLY A 59 0.34 14.09 -1.06
C GLY A 59 -0.47 13.30 -0.05
N VAL A 60 -0.43 11.97 -0.11
CA VAL A 60 -1.12 11.11 0.85
C VAL A 60 -0.27 10.98 2.10
N ASP A 61 -0.69 11.60 3.20
CA ASP A 61 0.03 11.58 4.47
C ASP A 61 -0.48 10.54 5.44
N ASN A 62 -1.73 10.11 5.28
CA ASN A 62 -2.37 9.20 6.23
C ASN A 62 -2.05 7.74 5.89
N VAL A 63 -0.83 7.34 6.18
CA VAL A 63 -0.30 6.01 5.87
C VAL A 63 0.12 5.33 7.17
N GLU A 64 -0.37 4.12 7.39
CA GLU A 64 -0.03 3.32 8.56
C GLU A 64 0.80 2.11 8.13
N HIS A 65 1.91 1.88 8.80
CA HIS A 65 2.82 0.77 8.51
C HIS A 65 2.63 -0.34 9.55
N TYR A 66 2.50 -1.57 9.07
CA TYR A 66 2.34 -2.75 9.93
C TYR A 66 3.44 -3.76 9.60
N PRO A 67 4.59 -3.68 10.28
CA PRO A 67 5.68 -4.64 10.04
C PRO A 67 5.24 -6.07 10.38
N VAL A 68 5.53 -6.99 9.46
CA VAL A 68 5.17 -8.40 9.60
C VAL A 68 6.43 -9.21 9.79
N GLU A 69 6.41 -10.16 10.72
CA GLU A 69 7.53 -11.08 10.97
C GLU A 69 7.16 -12.48 10.52
N LYS A 70 8.18 -13.25 10.13
CA LYS A 70 8.01 -14.63 9.72
C LYS A 70 8.43 -15.54 10.87
N GLU A 71 7.54 -16.44 11.27
CA GLU A 71 7.82 -17.42 12.31
C GLU A 71 8.57 -18.63 11.75
N ASP A 72 9.09 -19.48 12.62
CA ASP A 72 9.86 -20.67 12.23
C ASP A 72 9.07 -21.64 11.36
N ASP A 73 7.75 -21.69 11.56
CA ASP A 73 6.87 -22.56 10.78
C ASP A 73 6.41 -21.95 9.45
N GLY A 74 6.91 -20.77 9.12
CA GLY A 74 6.56 -20.07 7.89
C GLY A 74 5.34 -19.16 7.99
N SER A 75 4.63 -19.19 9.13
CA SER A 75 3.48 -18.29 9.32
C SER A 75 3.95 -16.86 9.52
N LYS A 76 3.06 -15.91 9.29
CA LYS A 76 3.35 -14.49 9.42
C LYS A 76 2.61 -13.92 10.62
N THR A 77 3.30 -13.12 11.42
CA THR A 77 2.73 -12.47 12.59
C THR A 77 2.98 -10.98 12.55
N GLY A 78 2.04 -10.21 13.07
CA GLY A 78 2.19 -8.77 13.12
C GLY A 78 0.88 -8.09 13.53
N PRO A 79 0.92 -6.76 13.66
CA PRO A 79 -0.28 -6.01 14.06
C PRO A 79 -1.42 -6.21 13.08
N LYS A 80 -2.59 -6.55 13.58
CA LYS A 80 -3.83 -6.67 12.79
C LYS A 80 -3.80 -7.72 11.67
N VAL A 81 -2.80 -8.59 11.65
CA VAL A 81 -2.70 -9.65 10.64
C VAL A 81 -3.96 -10.53 10.67
N ASP A 82 -4.39 -10.95 11.85
CA ASP A 82 -5.59 -11.78 11.99
C ASP A 82 -6.87 -11.01 11.67
N GLU A 83 -6.92 -9.75 12.08
CA GLU A 83 -8.10 -8.91 11.88
C GLU A 83 -8.39 -8.69 10.39
N TYR A 84 -7.35 -8.51 9.58
CA TYR A 84 -7.48 -8.24 8.15
C TYR A 84 -7.27 -9.47 7.27
N GLY A 85 -7.01 -10.62 7.88
CA GLY A 85 -6.77 -11.85 7.15
C GLY A 85 -5.51 -11.80 6.28
N ILE A 86 -4.44 -11.20 6.80
CA ILE A 86 -3.20 -11.02 6.05
C ILE A 86 -2.41 -12.33 6.02
N GLU A 87 -2.33 -12.95 4.86
CA GLU A 87 -1.58 -14.19 4.69
C GLU A 87 -0.32 -14.02 3.85
N LEU A 88 -0.34 -13.03 2.96
CA LEU A 88 0.76 -12.74 2.04
C LEU A 88 1.18 -11.29 2.17
N ILE A 89 2.43 -10.98 1.90
CA ILE A 89 2.94 -9.61 1.91
C ILE A 89 3.76 -9.34 0.65
N PRO A 90 3.79 -8.10 0.13
CA PRO A 90 3.13 -6.93 0.71
C PRO A 90 1.61 -7.00 0.49
N THR A 91 0.85 -6.58 1.48
CA THR A 91 -0.59 -6.36 1.33
C THR A 91 -0.86 -4.91 1.68
N VAL A 92 -1.63 -4.25 0.84
CA VAL A 92 -2.01 -2.85 1.04
C VAL A 92 -3.53 -2.75 1.02
N VAL A 93 -4.08 -2.11 2.05
CA VAL A 93 -5.52 -1.89 2.16
C VAL A 93 -5.76 -0.39 2.20
N VAL A 94 -6.68 0.10 1.39
CA VAL A 94 -7.11 1.49 1.39
C VAL A 94 -8.51 1.54 1.99
N GLU A 95 -8.67 2.33 3.04
CA GLU A 95 -9.95 2.47 3.75
C GLU A 95 -10.44 3.90 3.72
N ASN A 96 -11.77 4.05 3.83
CA ASN A 96 -12.36 5.36 4.02
C ASN A 96 -12.00 5.85 5.43
N ALA A 97 -11.42 7.04 5.53
CA ALA A 97 -10.95 7.57 6.81
C ALA A 97 -12.09 7.82 7.80
N ASP A 98 -13.28 8.12 7.32
CA ASP A 98 -14.44 8.44 8.17
C ASP A 98 -15.18 7.19 8.64
N THR A 99 -15.33 6.19 7.77
CA THR A 99 -16.17 5.02 8.06
C THR A 99 -15.38 3.75 8.34
N GLY A 100 -14.11 3.68 7.90
CA GLY A 100 -13.32 2.47 8.01
C GLY A 100 -13.64 1.42 6.96
N GLU A 101 -14.48 1.77 5.97
CA GLU A 101 -14.82 0.85 4.90
C GLU A 101 -13.62 0.58 3.99
N GLU A 102 -13.36 -0.70 3.71
CA GLU A 102 -12.31 -1.08 2.79
C GLU A 102 -12.70 -0.71 1.36
N LEU A 103 -11.88 0.13 0.72
CA LEU A 103 -12.14 0.60 -0.63
C LEU A 103 -11.36 -0.17 -1.69
N ALA A 104 -10.16 -0.60 -1.35
CA ALA A 104 -9.28 -1.32 -2.28
C ALA A 104 -8.29 -2.18 -1.50
N ARG A 105 -7.78 -3.24 -2.16
CA ARG A 105 -6.79 -4.13 -1.56
C ARG A 105 -5.85 -4.68 -2.63
N PHE A 106 -4.57 -4.64 -2.34
CA PHE A 106 -3.51 -5.26 -3.15
C PHE A 106 -2.87 -6.36 -2.31
N VAL A 107 -2.73 -7.56 -2.87
CA VAL A 107 -2.15 -8.71 -2.16
C VAL A 107 -0.96 -9.26 -2.95
N GLU A 108 0.21 -9.19 -2.35
CA GLU A 108 1.49 -9.74 -2.79
C GLU A 108 1.91 -9.38 -4.22
N GLU A 109 1.20 -9.88 -5.22
CA GLU A 109 1.55 -9.67 -6.62
C GLU A 109 0.28 -9.70 -7.46
N GLU A 110 0.08 -8.64 -8.23
CA GLU A 110 -1.07 -8.50 -9.12
C GLU A 110 -0.58 -8.10 -10.51
N ASP A 111 -1.50 -7.91 -11.44
CA ASP A 111 -1.17 -7.63 -12.84
C ASP A 111 -0.52 -6.27 -13.09
N ALA A 112 -0.52 -5.40 -12.09
CA ALA A 112 0.02 -4.04 -12.21
C ALA A 112 0.75 -3.64 -10.94
N PRO A 113 1.60 -2.61 -10.99
CA PRO A 113 2.23 -2.07 -9.78
C PRO A 113 1.19 -1.67 -8.75
N ILE A 114 1.56 -1.67 -7.47
CA ILE A 114 0.63 -1.43 -6.37
C ILE A 114 -0.22 -0.16 -6.59
N ALA A 115 0.43 0.96 -6.90
CA ALA A 115 -0.28 2.23 -7.08
C ALA A 115 -1.30 2.17 -8.21
N VAL A 116 -0.91 1.57 -9.34
CA VAL A 116 -1.79 1.46 -10.52
C VAL A 116 -2.96 0.54 -10.23
N TYR A 117 -2.69 -0.61 -9.62
CA TYR A 117 -3.73 -1.59 -9.30
C TYR A 117 -4.77 -1.02 -8.34
N LEU A 118 -4.32 -0.36 -7.28
CA LEU A 118 -5.21 0.27 -6.31
C LEU A 118 -5.99 1.43 -6.93
N ALA A 119 -5.32 2.25 -7.75
CA ALA A 119 -5.97 3.38 -8.40
C ALA A 119 -7.13 2.92 -9.29
N GLU A 120 -6.95 1.83 -10.01
CA GLU A 120 -8.01 1.27 -10.85
C GLU A 120 -9.23 0.85 -10.02
N GLN A 121 -9.00 0.23 -8.87
CA GLN A 121 -10.09 -0.13 -7.95
C GLN A 121 -10.79 1.10 -7.41
N LEU A 122 -10.03 2.12 -7.04
CA LEU A 122 -10.56 3.34 -6.45
C LEU A 122 -11.38 4.15 -7.46
N GLU A 123 -10.94 4.21 -8.71
CA GLU A 123 -11.68 4.88 -9.78
C GLU A 123 -13.06 4.27 -9.96
N THR A 124 -13.15 2.96 -9.89
CA THR A 124 -14.42 2.24 -10.03
C THR A 124 -15.37 2.56 -8.87
N ARG A 125 -14.81 2.74 -7.66
CA ARG A 125 -15.63 2.97 -6.46
C ARG A 125 -16.05 4.40 -6.24
N THR A 126 -15.27 5.36 -6.72
CA THR A 126 -15.51 6.78 -6.44
C THR A 126 -16.43 7.47 -7.43
N VAL A 127 -16.91 6.75 -8.38
CA VAL A 127 -17.81 7.31 -9.39
C VAL A 127 -19.23 7.50 -8.88
#